data_955517fa7475325e39234778d743caee
#
_entry.id   955517fa7475325e39234778d743caee
#
_cell.length_a   1.000
_cell.length_b   1.000
_cell.length_c   1.000
_cell.angle_alpha   90.00
_cell.angle_beta   90.00
_cell.angle_gamma   90.00
#
_symmetry.space_group_name_H-M   'P 1'
#
loop_
_entity.id
_entity.type
_entity.pdbx_description
1 polymer ?
#
loop_
_entity_poly.entity_id
_entity_poly.type
_entity_poly.pdbx_seq_one_letter_code
_entity_poly.pdbx_strand_id
1 'polypeptide(L)'
;HPCDVCLSNFMQSFFLNDATANFLNFEDAIRVYDQVMKLWAQASTLFNLNVHIVRYESLVGDFESTTRKIFEFLELDWNDQVLNYTDHAKQSEGITTPSYQDVVQPIFSRSQYRWVRYADKFEPFRPILEPHVHRFGYDW
;
A
#
# COMPACT_ATOMS: atom_id res chain seq x y z
N HIS A 1 -3.75 -4.07 3.48
CA HIS A 1 -4.90 -3.83 4.38
C HIS A 1 -4.95 -2.35 4.81
N PRO A 2 -6.14 -1.68 4.83
CA PRO A 2 -6.25 -0.25 5.20
C PRO A 2 -5.59 0.14 6.52
N CYS A 3 -5.77 -0.67 7.56
CA CYS A 3 -5.13 -0.43 8.85
C CYS A 3 -3.60 -0.53 8.78
N ASP A 4 -3.05 -1.44 7.97
CA ASP A 4 -1.59 -1.51 7.76
C ASP A 4 -1.05 -0.29 7.04
N VAL A 5 -1.81 0.27 6.09
CA VAL A 5 -1.43 1.52 5.41
C VAL A 5 -1.36 2.68 6.40
N CYS A 6 -2.41 2.85 7.23
CA CYS A 6 -2.42 3.89 8.27
C CYS A 6 -1.27 3.71 9.27
N LEU A 7 -1.05 2.49 9.75
CA LEU A 7 0.03 2.17 10.68
C LEU A 7 1.41 2.44 10.06
N SER A 8 1.62 2.04 8.81
CA SER A 8 2.88 2.24 8.11
C SER A 8 3.21 3.71 7.93
N ASN A 9 2.23 4.51 7.51
CA ASN A 9 2.42 5.95 7.36
C ASN A 9 2.71 6.64 8.69
N PHE A 10 1.99 6.28 9.75
CA PHE A 10 2.24 6.82 11.09
C PHE A 10 3.63 6.47 11.63
N MET A 11 4.13 5.26 11.34
CA MET A 11 5.44 4.79 11.83
C MET A 11 6.62 5.23 10.96
N GLN A 12 6.37 5.79 9.77
CA GLN A 12 7.39 6.17 8.81
C GLN A 12 7.93 7.57 9.12
N SER A 13 9.26 7.72 9.10
CA SER A 13 9.91 9.03 9.17
C SER A 13 9.90 9.69 7.80
N PHE A 14 8.97 10.60 7.58
CA PHE A 14 8.91 11.44 6.39
C PHE A 14 9.64 12.77 6.58
N PHE A 15 10.16 13.34 5.49
CA PHE A 15 10.47 14.77 5.48
C PHE A 15 9.17 15.55 5.66
N LEU A 16 9.17 16.47 6.64
CA LEU A 16 7.96 17.21 6.98
C LEU A 16 7.61 18.24 5.91
N ASN A 17 6.35 18.18 5.51
CA ASN A 17 5.65 19.19 4.71
C ASN A 17 4.18 19.18 5.13
N ASP A 18 3.34 20.04 4.52
CA ASP A 18 1.93 20.19 4.90
C ASP A 18 1.13 18.89 4.82
N ALA A 19 1.48 18.00 3.89
CA ALA A 19 0.81 16.70 3.74
C ALA A 19 1.32 15.69 4.79
N THR A 20 2.64 15.55 4.92
CA THR A 20 3.25 14.53 5.79
C THR A 20 3.19 14.87 7.28
N ALA A 21 2.94 16.13 7.63
CA ALA A 21 2.69 16.56 9.01
C ALA A 21 1.49 15.82 9.66
N ASN A 22 0.51 15.44 8.86
CA ASN A 22 -0.64 14.65 9.34
C ASN A 22 -0.25 13.25 9.83
N PHE A 23 0.87 12.71 9.39
CA PHE A 23 1.35 11.39 9.83
C PHE A 23 2.08 11.39 11.17
N LEU A 24 2.26 12.57 11.79
CA LEU A 24 2.80 12.69 13.14
C LEU A 24 1.79 12.31 14.23
N ASN A 25 0.51 12.24 13.89
CA ASN A 25 -0.58 11.87 14.78
C ASN A 25 -1.36 10.69 14.18
N PHE A 26 -1.68 9.71 15.02
CA PHE A 26 -2.33 8.49 14.54
C PHE A 26 -3.75 8.73 14.03
N GLU A 27 -4.53 9.55 14.71
CA GLU A 27 -5.89 9.91 14.28
C GLU A 27 -5.86 10.69 12.96
N ASP A 28 -4.94 11.65 12.83
CA ASP A 28 -4.82 12.47 11.62
C ASP A 28 -4.40 11.60 10.41
N ALA A 29 -3.49 10.64 10.60
CA ALA A 29 -3.11 9.68 9.57
C ALA A 29 -4.33 8.86 9.07
N ILE A 30 -5.20 8.44 9.98
CA ILE A 30 -6.44 7.71 9.64
C ILE A 30 -7.42 8.61 8.89
N ARG A 31 -7.60 9.86 9.33
CA ARG A 31 -8.49 10.83 8.69
C ARG A 31 -8.03 11.19 7.28
N VAL A 32 -6.74 11.38 7.09
CA VAL A 32 -6.15 11.62 5.75
C VAL A 32 -6.38 10.41 4.85
N TYR A 33 -6.13 9.20 5.35
CA TYR A 33 -6.41 7.98 4.59
C TYR A 33 -7.89 7.91 4.15
N ASP A 34 -8.81 8.15 5.06
CA ASP A 34 -10.26 8.15 4.77
C ASP A 34 -10.62 9.17 3.67
N GLN A 35 -10.12 10.41 3.79
CA GLN A 35 -10.39 11.45 2.81
C GLN A 35 -9.82 11.11 1.43
N VAL A 36 -8.59 10.62 1.36
CA VAL A 36 -7.96 10.21 0.11
C VAL A 36 -8.72 9.06 -0.54
N MET A 37 -9.14 8.06 0.23
CA MET A 37 -9.88 6.91 -0.30
C MET A 37 -11.30 7.26 -0.72
N LYS A 38 -11.96 8.20 -0.05
CA LYS A 38 -13.25 8.76 -0.49
C LYS A 38 -13.11 9.52 -1.80
N LEU A 39 -12.10 10.39 -1.90
CA LEU A 39 -11.81 11.11 -3.15
C LEU A 39 -11.50 10.14 -4.29
N TRP A 40 -10.66 9.13 -4.05
CA TRP A 40 -10.37 8.07 -5.02
C TRP A 40 -11.64 7.37 -5.50
N ALA A 41 -12.54 7.02 -4.57
CA ALA A 41 -13.79 6.36 -4.91
C ALA A 41 -14.70 7.21 -5.81
N GLN A 42 -14.77 8.50 -5.52
CA GLN A 42 -15.52 9.45 -6.33
C GLN A 42 -14.89 9.64 -7.71
N ALA A 43 -13.58 9.87 -7.74
CA ALA A 43 -12.85 10.09 -8.98
C ALA A 43 -12.91 8.86 -9.91
N SER A 44 -12.71 7.66 -9.37
CA SER A 44 -12.74 6.42 -10.16
C SER A 44 -14.11 6.15 -10.79
N THR A 45 -15.19 6.53 -10.09
CA THR A 45 -16.56 6.42 -10.62
C THR A 45 -16.86 7.52 -11.65
N LEU A 46 -16.51 8.78 -11.31
CA LEU A 46 -16.83 9.94 -12.15
C LEU A 46 -16.11 9.90 -13.50
N PHE A 47 -14.84 9.51 -13.50
CA PHE A 47 -14.01 9.50 -14.70
C PHE A 47 -13.97 8.14 -15.41
N ASN A 48 -14.74 7.16 -14.93
CA ASN A 48 -14.76 5.81 -15.52
C ASN A 48 -13.35 5.26 -15.78
N LEU A 49 -12.50 5.35 -14.76
CA LEU A 49 -11.09 4.98 -14.87
C LEU A 49 -10.94 3.47 -15.08
N ASN A 50 -10.07 3.08 -16.02
CA ASN A 50 -9.63 1.70 -16.12
C ASN A 50 -8.62 1.43 -14.98
N VAL A 51 -9.01 0.60 -14.01
CA VAL A 51 -8.25 0.38 -12.77
C VAL A 51 -8.04 -1.10 -12.52
N HIS A 52 -6.80 -1.48 -12.25
CA HIS A 52 -6.45 -2.80 -11.73
C HIS A 52 -6.03 -2.67 -10.27
N ILE A 53 -6.72 -3.36 -9.37
CA ILE A 53 -6.44 -3.32 -7.94
C ILE A 53 -5.55 -4.50 -7.58
N VAL A 54 -4.38 -4.19 -7.02
CA VAL A 54 -3.42 -5.19 -6.52
C VAL A 54 -3.38 -5.14 -5.01
N ARG A 55 -3.69 -6.25 -4.36
CA ARG A 55 -3.53 -6.38 -2.91
C ARG A 55 -2.08 -6.74 -2.60
N TYR A 56 -1.49 -6.05 -1.63
CA TYR A 56 -0.12 -6.32 -1.18
C TYR A 56 0.07 -7.77 -0.75
N GLU A 57 -0.92 -8.32 -0.05
CA GLU A 57 -0.90 -9.70 0.44
C GLU A 57 -0.87 -10.71 -0.70
N SER A 58 -1.59 -10.44 -1.80
CA SER A 58 -1.55 -11.27 -3.00
C SER A 58 -0.18 -11.18 -3.69
N LEU A 59 0.38 -9.97 -3.78
CA LEU A 59 1.69 -9.74 -4.38
C LEU A 59 2.80 -10.47 -3.60
N VAL A 60 2.74 -10.43 -2.27
CA VAL A 60 3.73 -11.09 -1.40
C VAL A 60 3.54 -12.61 -1.37
N GLY A 61 2.29 -13.08 -1.44
CA GLY A 61 1.97 -14.51 -1.41
C GLY A 61 2.26 -15.24 -2.71
N ASP A 62 2.03 -14.58 -3.86
CA ASP A 62 2.28 -15.11 -5.20
C ASP A 62 2.70 -13.97 -6.13
N PHE A 63 4.01 -13.65 -6.05
CA PHE A 63 4.59 -12.53 -6.78
C PHE A 63 4.44 -12.68 -8.29
N GLU A 64 4.81 -13.84 -8.84
CA GLU A 64 4.82 -14.06 -10.28
C GLU A 64 3.41 -13.97 -10.87
N SER A 65 2.45 -14.73 -10.31
CA SER A 65 1.08 -14.73 -10.82
C SER A 65 0.42 -13.35 -10.70
N THR A 66 0.65 -12.66 -9.58
CA THR A 66 0.12 -11.31 -9.36
C THR A 66 0.70 -10.31 -10.36
N THR A 67 2.02 -10.38 -10.59
CA THR A 67 2.71 -9.47 -11.50
C THR A 67 2.33 -9.75 -12.96
N ARG A 68 2.14 -11.03 -13.35
CA ARG A 68 1.63 -11.39 -14.69
C ARG A 68 0.28 -10.72 -14.99
N LYS A 69 -0.64 -10.68 -14.02
CA LYS A 69 -1.93 -9.98 -14.17
C LYS A 69 -1.78 -8.46 -14.34
N ILE A 70 -0.77 -7.87 -13.70
CA ILE A 70 -0.44 -6.44 -13.91
C ILE A 70 0.04 -6.22 -15.34
N PHE A 71 0.93 -7.08 -15.85
CA PHE A 71 1.43 -6.98 -17.23
C PHE A 71 0.30 -7.17 -18.25
N GLU A 72 -0.58 -8.14 -18.03
CA GLU A 72 -1.79 -8.35 -18.85
C GLU A 72 -2.68 -7.10 -18.86
N PHE A 73 -2.96 -6.52 -17.68
CA PHE A 73 -3.74 -5.30 -17.57
C PHE A 73 -3.12 -4.10 -18.31
N LEU A 74 -1.78 -4.01 -18.30
CA LEU A 74 -1.03 -2.96 -18.98
C LEU A 74 -0.78 -3.25 -20.47
N GLU A 75 -1.24 -4.40 -20.98
CA GLU A 75 -0.99 -4.86 -22.35
C GLU A 75 0.52 -4.94 -22.68
N LEU A 76 1.33 -5.36 -21.70
CA LEU A 76 2.78 -5.52 -21.84
C LEU A 76 3.15 -6.99 -21.93
N ASP A 77 4.13 -7.28 -22.81
CA ASP A 77 4.72 -8.61 -22.86
C ASP A 77 5.46 -8.93 -21.55
N TRP A 78 5.31 -10.18 -21.10
CA TRP A 78 6.02 -10.66 -19.93
C TRP A 78 7.52 -10.69 -20.14
N ASN A 79 8.30 -10.25 -19.14
CA ASN A 79 9.75 -10.32 -19.12
C ASN A 79 10.23 -10.93 -17.80
N ASP A 80 10.94 -12.05 -17.87
CA ASP A 80 11.45 -12.78 -16.69
C ASP A 80 12.42 -11.96 -15.83
N GLN A 81 12.98 -10.87 -16.37
CA GLN A 81 13.80 -9.93 -15.58
C GLN A 81 13.05 -9.33 -14.39
N VAL A 82 11.71 -9.29 -14.44
CA VAL A 82 10.87 -8.82 -13.32
C VAL A 82 11.08 -9.69 -12.07
N LEU A 83 11.36 -10.98 -12.25
CA LEU A 83 11.63 -11.90 -11.14
C LEU A 83 12.97 -11.59 -10.44
N ASN A 84 13.88 -10.88 -11.12
CA ASN A 84 15.19 -10.48 -10.61
C ASN A 84 15.22 -9.00 -10.16
N TYR A 85 14.06 -8.45 -9.73
CA TYR A 85 13.93 -7.03 -9.39
C TYR A 85 14.92 -6.56 -8.31
N THR A 86 15.33 -7.43 -7.38
CA THR A 86 16.29 -7.08 -6.30
C THR A 86 17.67 -6.75 -6.85
N ASP A 87 18.10 -7.43 -7.91
CA ASP A 87 19.40 -7.18 -8.52
C ASP A 87 19.38 -5.85 -9.30
N HIS A 88 18.29 -5.56 -9.98
CA HIS A 88 18.08 -4.26 -10.61
C HIS A 88 18.01 -3.12 -9.58
N ALA A 89 17.29 -3.31 -8.49
CA ALA A 89 17.19 -2.31 -7.43
C ALA A 89 18.55 -1.98 -6.80
N LYS A 90 19.40 -2.99 -6.57
CA LYS A 90 20.76 -2.79 -6.05
C LYS A 90 21.69 -2.04 -7.00
N GLN A 91 21.47 -2.15 -8.32
CA GLN A 91 22.24 -1.47 -9.35
C GLN A 91 21.74 -0.06 -9.63
N SER A 92 20.53 0.28 -9.22
CA SER A 92 19.93 1.59 -9.44
C SER A 92 20.51 2.61 -8.47
N GLU A 93 21.35 3.50 -8.96
CA GLU A 93 21.81 4.67 -8.21
C GLU A 93 20.65 5.66 -8.05
N GLY A 94 20.45 6.19 -6.81
CA GLY A 94 19.57 7.33 -6.58
C GLY A 94 18.16 7.03 -6.06
N ILE A 95 17.85 5.82 -5.61
CA ILE A 95 16.59 5.59 -4.87
C ILE A 95 16.73 6.21 -3.47
N THR A 96 16.05 7.34 -3.25
CA THR A 96 16.12 8.12 -2.00
C THR A 96 14.87 7.95 -1.12
N THR A 97 14.06 6.93 -1.40
CA THR A 97 12.83 6.71 -0.62
C THR A 97 13.14 6.11 0.75
N PRO A 98 12.34 6.43 1.80
CA PRO A 98 12.50 5.85 3.12
C PRO A 98 12.50 4.32 3.15
N SER A 99 11.88 3.68 2.14
CA SER A 99 11.77 2.23 2.01
C SER A 99 12.87 1.59 1.15
N TYR A 100 13.91 2.33 0.77
CA TYR A 100 14.97 1.81 -0.12
C TYR A 100 15.56 0.48 0.37
N GLN A 101 15.85 0.37 1.66
CA GLN A 101 16.40 -0.85 2.24
C GLN A 101 15.47 -2.06 2.08
N ASP A 102 14.16 -1.84 2.04
CA ASP A 102 13.18 -2.90 1.84
C ASP A 102 13.06 -3.30 0.36
N VAL A 103 13.24 -2.35 -0.57
CA VAL A 103 13.14 -2.61 -2.02
C VAL A 103 14.28 -3.49 -2.53
N VAL A 104 15.47 -3.40 -1.95
CA VAL A 104 16.65 -4.21 -2.34
C VAL A 104 16.66 -5.61 -1.72
N GLN A 105 15.68 -5.95 -0.88
CA GLN A 105 15.53 -7.25 -0.26
C GLN A 105 14.51 -8.11 -1.01
N PRO A 106 14.59 -9.45 -0.89
CA PRO A 106 13.51 -10.31 -1.34
C PRO A 106 12.18 -9.91 -0.68
N ILE A 107 11.07 -10.11 -1.39
CA ILE A 107 9.75 -9.84 -0.86
C ILE A 107 9.55 -10.56 0.48
N PHE A 108 9.07 -9.83 1.47
CA PHE A 108 8.88 -10.35 2.82
C PHE A 108 7.44 -10.13 3.29
N SER A 109 6.94 -11.05 4.11
CA SER A 109 5.57 -11.03 4.64
C SER A 109 5.41 -10.28 5.97
N ARG A 110 6.51 -9.78 6.57
CA ARG A 110 6.50 -9.17 7.91
C ARG A 110 5.58 -7.96 8.08
N SER A 111 5.22 -7.32 6.97
CA SER A 111 4.33 -6.14 6.97
C SER A 111 2.86 -6.49 6.79
N GLN A 112 2.54 -7.77 6.50
CA GLN A 112 1.16 -8.22 6.36
C GLN A 112 0.48 -8.28 7.72
N TYR A 113 -0.73 -7.72 7.80
CA TYR A 113 -1.58 -7.74 9.00
C TYR A 113 -0.86 -7.31 10.28
N ARG A 114 0.12 -6.45 10.16
CA ARG A 114 0.90 -5.92 11.27
C ARG A 114 0.01 -5.12 12.24
N TRP A 115 -1.04 -4.50 11.73
CA TRP A 115 -2.02 -3.74 12.49
C TRP A 115 -2.71 -4.59 13.57
N VAL A 116 -2.86 -5.89 13.38
CA VAL A 116 -3.51 -6.80 14.35
C VAL A 116 -2.87 -6.72 15.73
N ARG A 117 -1.55 -6.46 15.81
CA ARG A 117 -0.83 -6.25 17.07
C ARG A 117 -1.25 -4.98 17.81
N TYR A 118 -1.97 -4.11 17.14
CA TYR A 118 -2.43 -2.80 17.62
C TYR A 118 -3.95 -2.65 17.44
N ALA A 119 -4.68 -3.76 17.35
CA ALA A 119 -6.11 -3.76 17.05
C ALA A 119 -6.92 -2.88 18.02
N ASP A 120 -6.55 -2.90 19.32
CA ASP A 120 -7.15 -2.06 20.36
C ASP A 120 -7.02 -0.55 20.06
N LYS A 121 -5.96 -0.12 19.37
CA LYS A 121 -5.75 1.27 18.95
C LYS A 121 -6.58 1.66 17.74
N PHE A 122 -6.94 0.68 16.90
CA PHE A 122 -7.79 0.89 15.74
C PHE A 122 -9.27 0.84 16.04
N GLU A 123 -9.68 0.15 17.11
CA GLU A 123 -11.10 -0.03 17.44
C GLU A 123 -11.92 1.28 17.52
N PRO A 124 -11.40 2.40 18.11
CA PRO A 124 -12.12 3.67 18.09
C PRO A 124 -12.36 4.24 16.68
N PHE A 125 -11.53 3.83 15.69
CA PHE A 125 -11.59 4.31 14.31
C PHE A 125 -12.25 3.31 13.36
N ARG A 126 -12.75 2.19 13.88
CA ARG A 126 -13.43 1.17 13.08
C ARG A 126 -14.57 1.76 12.21
N PRO A 127 -15.44 2.65 12.70
CA PRO A 127 -16.49 3.22 11.86
C PRO A 127 -15.96 4.01 10.64
N ILE A 128 -14.71 4.51 10.71
CA ILE A 128 -14.06 5.25 9.62
C ILE A 128 -13.41 4.29 8.63
N LEU A 129 -12.71 3.26 9.13
CA LEU A 129 -11.86 2.39 8.31
C LEU A 129 -12.59 1.15 7.75
N GLU A 130 -13.57 0.60 8.47
CA GLU A 130 -14.28 -0.62 8.07
C GLU A 130 -14.92 -0.54 6.67
N PRO A 131 -15.52 0.60 6.24
CA PRO A 131 -16.01 0.73 4.87
C PRO A 131 -14.91 0.57 3.81
N HIS A 132 -13.69 1.01 4.10
CA HIS A 132 -12.54 0.83 3.20
C HIS A 132 -11.99 -0.59 3.25
N VAL A 133 -11.99 -1.22 4.42
CA VAL A 133 -11.61 -2.62 4.61
C VAL A 133 -12.46 -3.50 3.71
N HIS A 134 -13.77 -3.39 3.80
CA HIS A 134 -14.71 -4.17 2.99
C HIS A 134 -14.63 -3.82 1.50
N ARG A 135 -14.43 -2.53 1.14
CA ARG A 135 -14.26 -2.11 -0.27
C ARG A 135 -13.12 -2.84 -0.96
N PHE A 136 -12.00 -3.04 -0.25
CA PHE A 136 -10.83 -3.72 -0.80
C PHE A 136 -10.85 -5.24 -0.56
N GLY A 137 -11.98 -5.80 -0.10
CA GLY A 137 -12.18 -7.24 0.07
C GLY A 137 -11.39 -7.84 1.24
N TYR A 138 -11.20 -7.05 2.30
CA TYR A 138 -10.64 -7.53 3.56
C TYR A 138 -11.74 -7.69 4.61
N ASP A 139 -11.41 -8.41 5.68
CA ASP A 139 -12.16 -8.50 6.91
C ASP A 139 -11.53 -7.62 7.98
N TRP A 140 -12.38 -7.17 8.94
CA TRP A 140 -11.91 -6.38 10.08
C TRP A 140 -11.27 -7.27 11.13
#